data_ebbdd141f617d39c927758d10ee4275a
#
_entry.id   ebbdd141f617d39c927758d10ee4275a
#
_cell.length_a   1.000
_cell.length_b   1.000
_cell.length_c   1.000
_cell.angle_alpha   90.00
_cell.angle_beta   90.00
_cell.angle_gamma   90.00
#
_symmetry.space_group_name_H-M   'P 1'
#
loop_
_entity.id
_entity.type
_entity.pdbx_description
1 polymer ?
#
loop_
_entity_poly.entity_id
_entity_poly.type
_entity_poly.pdbx_seq_one_letter_code
_entity_poly.pdbx_strand_id
1 'polypeptide(L)'
;MDIKEKLLAAGGRIWDKKGHRIYLSRIIGKFADIDYYKTGNLHSFAINGERWSNCQGYKLLAAVDRAYYDCDADRFIGLGDYEGAVVKAIENTEIVEA
;
A
#
# COMPACT_ATOMS: atom_id res chain seq x y z
N MET A 1 1.05 10.01 13.68
CA MET A 1 1.71 10.19 12.36
C MET A 1 0.67 10.47 11.29
N ASP A 2 0.97 11.39 10.37
CA ASP A 2 0.16 11.56 9.18
C ASP A 2 0.48 10.48 8.12
N ILE A 3 -0.25 10.48 7.02
CA ILE A 3 -0.09 9.46 5.97
C ILE A 3 1.34 9.45 5.41
N LYS A 4 1.86 10.62 5.07
CA LYS A 4 3.21 10.72 4.51
C LYS A 4 4.27 10.16 5.46
N GLU A 5 4.18 10.53 6.74
CA GLU A 5 5.10 10.04 7.76
C GLU A 5 5.02 8.52 7.91
N LYS A 6 3.81 7.95 7.89
CA LYS A 6 3.63 6.49 7.96
C LYS A 6 4.24 5.78 6.77
N LEU A 7 4.06 6.32 5.57
CA LEU A 7 4.65 5.74 4.37
C LEU A 7 6.17 5.75 4.43
N LEU A 8 6.76 6.84 4.88
CA LEU A 8 8.21 6.94 5.04
C LEU A 8 8.73 5.99 6.12
N ALA A 9 8.03 5.91 7.26
CA ALA A 9 8.39 5.01 8.35
C ALA A 9 8.29 3.53 7.94
N ALA A 10 7.39 3.21 7.01
CA ALA A 10 7.23 1.86 6.46
C ALA A 10 8.31 1.51 5.43
N GLY A 11 9.18 2.43 5.09
CA GLY A 11 10.26 2.21 4.12
C GLY A 11 10.05 2.87 2.76
N GLY A 12 9.01 3.68 2.63
CA GLY A 12 8.75 4.44 1.41
C GLY A 12 9.83 5.46 1.15
N ARG A 13 10.05 5.77 -0.13
CA ARG A 13 11.00 6.77 -0.55
C ARG A 13 10.33 7.81 -1.42
N ILE A 14 10.70 9.07 -1.23
CA ILE A 14 10.24 10.15 -2.09
C ILE A 14 11.01 10.08 -3.40
N TRP A 15 10.29 9.94 -4.50
CA TRP A 15 10.84 9.90 -5.84
C TRP A 15 10.69 11.27 -6.49
N ASP A 16 11.77 12.03 -6.54
CA ASP A 16 11.76 13.41 -7.01
C ASP A 16 11.72 13.56 -8.53
N LYS A 17 12.24 12.59 -9.26
CA LYS A 17 12.31 12.66 -10.73
C LYS A 17 10.94 12.75 -11.40
N LYS A 18 9.89 12.35 -10.69
CA LYS A 18 8.50 12.38 -11.19
C LYS A 18 7.57 13.19 -10.29
N GLY A 19 8.11 14.15 -9.54
CA GLY A 19 7.29 15.10 -8.79
C GLY A 19 6.91 14.66 -7.38
N HIS A 20 7.87 14.38 -6.52
CA HIS A 20 7.64 14.08 -5.10
C HIS A 20 6.60 12.96 -4.88
N ARG A 21 6.89 11.78 -5.39
CA ARG A 21 5.99 10.62 -5.28
C ARG A 21 6.55 9.57 -4.34
N ILE A 22 5.66 8.92 -3.58
CA ILE A 22 5.99 7.72 -2.82
C ILE A 22 5.20 6.56 -3.44
N TYR A 23 5.90 5.63 -4.10
CA TYR A 23 5.27 4.45 -4.70
C TYR A 23 4.95 3.42 -3.63
N LEU A 24 3.79 2.76 -3.77
CA LEU A 24 3.25 1.88 -2.73
C LEU A 24 3.66 0.42 -2.85
N SER A 25 4.07 -0.03 -4.03
CA SER A 25 4.32 -1.45 -4.30
C SER A 25 5.33 -2.10 -3.34
N ARG A 26 6.34 -1.37 -2.92
CA ARG A 26 7.39 -1.88 -2.03
C ARG A 26 6.97 -1.95 -0.57
N ILE A 27 5.97 -1.18 -0.17
CA ILE A 27 5.59 -1.01 1.23
C ILE A 27 4.20 -1.53 1.56
N ILE A 28 3.45 -1.97 0.56
CA ILE A 28 2.06 -2.43 0.79
C ILE A 28 1.98 -3.59 1.80
N GLY A 29 2.99 -4.44 1.84
CA GLY A 29 3.06 -5.55 2.80
C GLY A 29 3.14 -5.12 4.26
N LYS A 30 3.44 -3.86 4.54
CA LYS A 30 3.39 -3.30 5.90
C LYS A 30 1.98 -2.96 6.34
N PHE A 31 1.04 -2.86 5.41
CA PHE A 31 -0.33 -2.43 5.66
C PHE A 31 -1.38 -3.49 5.35
N ALA A 32 -0.98 -4.63 4.81
CA ALA A 32 -1.86 -5.74 4.49
C ALA A 32 -1.15 -7.07 4.77
N ASP A 33 -1.93 -8.11 5.08
CA ASP A 33 -1.41 -9.46 5.27
C ASP A 33 -1.41 -10.18 3.94
N ILE A 34 -0.24 -10.38 3.37
CA ILE A 34 -0.10 -10.96 2.04
C ILE A 34 0.84 -12.17 2.12
N ASP A 35 0.31 -13.35 1.81
CA ASP A 35 1.09 -14.59 1.77
C ASP A 35 1.19 -15.10 0.34
N TYR A 36 2.38 -15.60 -0.01
CA TYR A 36 2.65 -16.18 -1.32
C TYR A 36 3.08 -17.63 -1.20
N TYR A 37 2.71 -18.43 -2.19
CA TYR A 37 3.35 -19.74 -2.38
C TYR A 37 4.80 -19.57 -2.80
N LYS A 38 5.60 -20.64 -2.69
CA LYS A 38 6.98 -20.63 -3.20
C LYS A 38 7.06 -20.33 -4.70
N THR A 39 5.99 -20.63 -5.42
CA THR A 39 5.86 -20.33 -6.85
C THR A 39 5.72 -18.84 -7.15
N GLY A 40 5.45 -18.01 -6.14
CA GLY A 40 5.19 -16.59 -6.29
C GLY A 40 3.72 -16.23 -6.46
N ASN A 41 2.85 -17.24 -6.56
CA ASN A 41 1.40 -16.99 -6.64
C ASN A 41 0.85 -16.63 -5.26
N LEU A 42 -0.21 -15.82 -5.26
CA LEU A 42 -0.87 -15.40 -4.02
C LEU A 42 -1.54 -16.59 -3.32
N HIS A 43 -1.15 -16.83 -2.08
CA HIS A 43 -1.77 -17.85 -1.23
C HIS A 43 -2.98 -17.28 -0.49
N SER A 44 -2.83 -16.13 0.14
CA SER A 44 -3.90 -15.47 0.88
C SER A 44 -3.68 -13.97 0.95
N PHE A 45 -4.77 -13.24 1.10
CA PHE A 45 -4.77 -11.79 1.20
C PHE A 45 -5.78 -11.35 2.26
N ALA A 46 -5.34 -10.49 3.18
CA ALA A 46 -6.22 -9.87 4.16
C ALA A 46 -5.81 -8.40 4.34
N ILE A 47 -6.79 -7.55 4.52
CA ILE A 47 -6.58 -6.12 4.77
C ILE A 47 -7.69 -5.62 5.72
N ASN A 48 -7.30 -4.77 6.65
CA ASN A 48 -8.24 -4.23 7.66
C ASN A 48 -8.96 -5.32 8.47
N GLY A 49 -8.29 -6.45 8.71
CA GLY A 49 -8.86 -7.57 9.43
C GLY A 49 -9.83 -8.41 8.61
N GLU A 50 -10.00 -8.12 7.33
CA GLU A 50 -10.87 -8.87 6.43
C GLU A 50 -10.06 -9.70 5.45
N ARG A 51 -10.42 -10.98 5.34
CA ARG A 51 -9.83 -11.86 4.34
C ARG A 51 -10.54 -11.67 3.00
N TRP A 52 -9.78 -11.37 1.98
CA TRP A 52 -10.28 -11.20 0.62
C TRP A 52 -10.06 -12.46 -0.20
N SER A 53 -10.85 -12.64 -1.25
CA SER A 53 -10.55 -13.68 -2.24
C SER A 53 -9.21 -13.35 -2.93
N ASN A 54 -8.53 -14.38 -3.42
CA ASN A 54 -7.27 -14.17 -4.13
C ASN A 54 -7.48 -13.31 -5.38
N CYS A 55 -8.61 -13.46 -6.06
CA CYS A 55 -8.95 -12.63 -7.23
C CYS A 55 -8.97 -11.13 -6.86
N GLN A 56 -9.65 -10.77 -5.79
CA GLN A 56 -9.70 -9.39 -5.32
C GLN A 56 -8.34 -8.91 -4.81
N GLY A 57 -7.61 -9.79 -4.15
CA GLY A 57 -6.25 -9.48 -3.71
C GLY A 57 -5.33 -9.14 -4.87
N TYR A 58 -5.37 -9.92 -5.94
CA TYR A 58 -4.60 -9.64 -7.16
C TYR A 58 -4.97 -8.30 -7.79
N LYS A 59 -6.27 -7.97 -7.80
CA LYS A 59 -6.73 -6.69 -8.37
C LYS A 59 -6.23 -5.50 -7.56
N LEU A 60 -6.27 -5.59 -6.24
CA LEU A 60 -5.72 -4.54 -5.38
C LEU A 60 -4.21 -4.41 -5.60
N LEU A 61 -3.48 -5.52 -5.62
CA LEU A 61 -2.04 -5.50 -5.84
C LEU A 61 -1.65 -4.91 -7.20
N ALA A 62 -2.44 -5.20 -8.23
CA ALA A 62 -2.24 -4.61 -9.56
C ALA A 62 -2.44 -3.09 -9.54
N ALA A 63 -3.44 -2.61 -8.81
CA ALA A 63 -3.66 -1.17 -8.63
C ALA A 63 -2.49 -0.53 -7.88
N VAL A 64 -2.05 -1.17 -6.80
CA VAL A 64 -0.93 -0.69 -5.97
C VAL A 64 0.36 -0.60 -6.77
N ASP A 65 0.57 -1.50 -7.72
CA ASP A 65 1.79 -1.54 -8.54
C ASP A 65 2.05 -0.23 -9.29
N ARG A 66 0.99 0.48 -9.64
CA ARG A 66 1.06 1.74 -10.39
C ARG A 66 0.77 2.96 -9.54
N ALA A 67 0.31 2.74 -8.32
CA ALA A 67 -0.17 3.81 -7.46
C ALA A 67 0.96 4.48 -6.69
N TYR A 68 0.75 5.72 -6.36
CA TYR A 68 1.68 6.47 -5.54
C TYR A 68 0.94 7.50 -4.70
N TYR A 69 1.60 7.95 -3.65
CA TYR A 69 1.17 9.11 -2.88
C TYR A 69 1.88 10.35 -3.42
N ASP A 70 1.10 11.35 -3.81
CA ASP A 70 1.61 12.62 -4.29
C ASP A 70 1.82 13.54 -3.10
N CYS A 71 3.07 13.80 -2.75
CA CYS A 71 3.41 14.61 -1.57
C CYS A 71 2.98 16.08 -1.72
N ASP A 72 2.97 16.60 -2.93
CA ASP A 72 2.60 17.99 -3.18
C ASP A 72 1.09 18.20 -3.13
N ALA A 73 0.33 17.26 -3.68
CA ALA A 73 -1.13 17.31 -3.66
C ALA A 73 -1.72 16.70 -2.38
N ASP A 74 -0.92 16.01 -1.59
CA ASP A 74 -1.34 15.32 -0.36
C ASP A 74 -2.49 14.34 -0.62
N ARG A 75 -2.35 13.50 -1.64
CA ARG A 75 -3.36 12.51 -2.01
C ARG A 75 -2.74 11.33 -2.76
N PHE A 76 -3.48 10.20 -2.78
CA PHE A 76 -3.11 9.03 -3.58
C PHE A 76 -3.56 9.18 -5.03
N ILE A 77 -2.77 8.62 -5.92
CA ILE A 77 -3.05 8.57 -7.36
C ILE A 77 -2.95 7.12 -7.80
N GLY A 78 -3.94 6.64 -8.54
CA GLY A 78 -3.91 5.34 -9.19
C GLY A 78 -4.52 4.18 -8.42
N LEU A 79 -5.04 4.41 -7.21
CA LEU A 79 -5.67 3.34 -6.43
C LEU A 79 -7.10 3.01 -6.88
N GLY A 80 -7.77 3.91 -7.56
CA GLY A 80 -9.14 3.68 -8.03
C GLY A 80 -10.09 3.32 -6.89
N ASP A 81 -10.88 2.27 -7.09
CA ASP A 81 -11.85 1.81 -6.09
C ASP A 81 -11.22 1.23 -4.83
N TYR A 82 -9.92 0.95 -4.85
CA TYR A 82 -9.21 0.39 -3.70
C TYR A 82 -8.63 1.46 -2.76
N GLU A 83 -8.76 2.73 -3.11
CA GLU A 83 -8.20 3.81 -2.30
C GLU A 83 -8.72 3.79 -0.87
N GLY A 84 -10.02 3.62 -0.69
CA GLY A 84 -10.63 3.60 0.65
C GLY A 84 -10.04 2.51 1.54
N ALA A 85 -9.90 1.29 1.01
CA ALA A 85 -9.33 0.18 1.77
C ALA A 85 -7.86 0.40 2.11
N VAL A 86 -7.09 0.92 1.17
CA VAL A 86 -5.66 1.17 1.38
C VAL A 86 -5.43 2.31 2.37
N VAL A 87 -6.15 3.41 2.23
CA VAL A 87 -6.05 4.54 3.17
C VAL A 87 -6.41 4.11 4.58
N LYS A 88 -7.51 3.37 4.73
CA LYS A 88 -7.92 2.85 6.03
C LYS A 88 -6.85 1.94 6.64
N ALA A 89 -6.23 1.08 5.84
CA ALA A 89 -5.17 0.20 6.31
C ALA A 89 -3.96 1.00 6.80
N ILE A 90 -3.57 2.04 6.08
CA ILE A 90 -2.46 2.90 6.47
C ILE A 90 -2.78 3.63 7.78
N GLU A 91 -3.98 4.21 7.87
CA GLU A 91 -4.40 4.93 9.07
C GLU A 91 -4.45 4.05 10.31
N ASN A 92 -4.89 2.80 10.16
CA ASN A 92 -5.07 1.86 11.27
C ASN A 92 -3.81 1.07 11.64
N THR A 93 -2.79 1.11 10.82
CA THR A 93 -1.55 0.38 11.09
C THR A 93 -0.61 1.25 11.92
N GLU A 94 -0.15 0.69 13.04
CA GLU A 94 0.90 1.32 13.83
C GLU A 94 2.26 0.96 13.26
N ILE A 95 3.06 1.98 12.97
CA ILE A 95 4.44 1.79 12.52
C ILE A 95 5.34 2.14 13.68
N VAL A 96 6.12 1.15 14.12
CA VAL A 96 7.11 1.34 15.17
C VAL A 96 8.42 1.74 14.51
N GLU A 97 8.88 2.94 14.80
CA GLU A 97 10.19 3.39 14.35
C GLU A 97 11.28 2.73 15.19
N ALA A 98 12.22 2.12 14.52
CA ALA A 98 13.35 1.51 15.19
C ALA A 98 14.36 2.57 15.66
#